data_00d33bc2fa96a844e150c837611013e2
#
_entry.id   00d33bc2fa96a844e150c837611013e2
#
_cell.length_a   1.000
_cell.length_b   1.000
_cell.length_c   1.000
_cell.angle_alpha   90.00
_cell.angle_beta   90.00
_cell.angle_gamma   90.00
#
_symmetry.space_group_name_H-M   'P 1'
#
loop_
_entity.id
_entity.type
_entity.pdbx_description
1 polymer ?
#
loop_
_entity_poly.entity_id
_entity_poly.type
_entity_poly.pdbx_seq_one_letter_code
_entity_poly.pdbx_strand_id
1 'polypeptide(L)'
;MGFYNSPRIILDNLVLNLDAGNTKSYAGDVSSPAGTPYGYFTGGIVPGSPSESSISQRIDYDSDTTTTSPKGPLSASRRMHSGTGSNSYGYLAGQLPNNTNADRIDYSNDTATATSKASVLVDEANRRGAVGNNSYGYWSGGTPNTTKISRLDYSNDSGGGVLKGYLTQTRMGLAGTGNASYGYFGGGMSRTTMDRVDYSNDTPTASPKGPLTGQRYGVGAAGNANYGYWAAGYPENTIGTTIDRLDYASDTDTCLSKGNLTESKYWVTATGNQSYGYWAGGREQHDPGQSDFSYTSKIERIDYSNDTATASPKGPLAVVVREVGAVSSRANAIPTAGSPSTRSVTQTNGTPYGYWMGGANPDKS
;
A
#
# COMPACT_ATOMS: atom_id res chain seq x y z
N MET A 1 -47.68 3.92 31.52
CA MET A 1 -46.65 3.09 30.89
C MET A 1 -46.90 3.10 29.37
N GLY A 2 -46.24 3.94 28.66
CA GLY A 2 -46.39 4.04 27.22
C GLY A 2 -45.26 3.30 26.55
N PHE A 3 -45.57 2.25 25.80
CA PHE A 3 -44.62 1.58 24.94
C PHE A 3 -44.44 2.45 23.70
N TYR A 4 -43.29 3.08 23.57
CA TYR A 4 -42.88 3.69 22.31
C TYR A 4 -42.38 2.56 21.39
N ASN A 5 -43.23 2.08 20.51
CA ASN A 5 -42.83 1.35 19.33
C ASN A 5 -42.20 2.38 18.38
N SER A 6 -40.87 2.48 18.38
CA SER A 6 -40.16 3.22 17.32
C SER A 6 -40.54 2.58 15.97
N PRO A 7 -40.96 3.34 14.98
CA PRO A 7 -41.24 2.80 13.66
C PRO A 7 -39.96 2.18 13.12
N ARG A 8 -40.07 0.95 12.62
CA ARG A 8 -38.97 0.25 11.96
C ARG A 8 -38.68 0.98 10.67
N ILE A 9 -37.53 1.68 10.60
CA ILE A 9 -37.08 2.37 9.39
C ILE A 9 -36.61 1.30 8.42
N ILE A 10 -37.30 1.20 7.27
CA ILE A 10 -36.83 0.35 6.16
C ILE A 10 -35.63 1.06 5.52
N LEU A 11 -34.47 0.43 5.60
CA LEU A 11 -33.20 1.02 5.17
C LEU A 11 -32.94 0.89 3.67
N ASP A 12 -33.78 0.25 2.90
CA ASP A 12 -33.68 0.20 1.45
C ASP A 12 -33.92 1.61 0.88
N ASN A 13 -32.82 2.22 0.42
CA ASN A 13 -32.74 3.60 -0.12
C ASN A 13 -32.76 4.75 0.91
N LEU A 14 -32.48 4.50 2.17
CA LEU A 14 -32.31 5.60 3.11
C LEU A 14 -30.94 6.27 2.89
N VAL A 15 -30.98 7.51 2.44
CA VAL A 15 -29.75 8.31 2.15
C VAL A 15 -29.20 8.95 3.44
N LEU A 16 -30.06 9.21 4.43
CA LEU A 16 -29.62 9.84 5.69
C LEU A 16 -30.72 9.72 6.78
N ASN A 17 -30.36 9.22 7.95
CA ASN A 17 -31.17 9.31 9.17
C ASN A 17 -30.35 9.99 10.26
N LEU A 18 -30.63 11.26 10.53
CA LEU A 18 -29.98 12.05 11.59
C LEU A 18 -31.00 12.34 12.70
N ASP A 19 -30.78 11.75 13.87
CA ASP A 19 -31.46 12.11 15.11
C ASP A 19 -30.43 12.76 16.05
N ALA A 20 -30.50 14.08 16.20
CA ALA A 20 -29.59 14.85 17.03
C ALA A 20 -29.70 14.56 18.53
N GLY A 21 -30.79 13.92 18.97
CA GLY A 21 -31.00 13.51 20.37
C GLY A 21 -30.51 12.08 20.66
N ASN A 22 -30.14 11.31 19.66
CA ASN A 22 -29.74 9.93 19.82
C ASN A 22 -28.22 9.80 19.59
N THR A 23 -27.46 9.60 20.66
CA THR A 23 -26.01 9.41 20.61
C THR A 23 -25.60 8.19 19.77
N LYS A 24 -26.51 7.26 19.46
CA LYS A 24 -26.31 6.15 18.53
C LYS A 24 -26.51 6.53 17.06
N SER A 25 -27.19 7.66 16.76
CA SER A 25 -27.27 8.19 15.39
C SER A 25 -25.95 8.84 14.94
N TYR A 26 -25.09 9.15 15.90
CA TYR A 26 -23.72 9.58 15.72
C TYR A 26 -22.72 8.49 16.11
N ALA A 27 -23.15 7.26 16.19
CA ALA A 27 -22.14 6.21 16.14
C ALA A 27 -21.46 6.37 14.79
N GLY A 28 -20.42 7.18 14.79
CA GLY A 28 -19.39 7.17 13.78
C GLY A 28 -18.65 5.83 13.71
N ASP A 29 -19.17 4.84 14.37
CA ASP A 29 -19.02 3.43 14.15
C ASP A 29 -20.04 2.95 13.11
N VAL A 30 -19.99 3.51 11.94
CA VAL A 30 -19.88 2.60 10.85
C VAL A 30 -18.52 1.93 11.10
N SER A 31 -18.53 0.86 11.87
CA SER A 31 -17.55 -0.18 11.68
C SER A 31 -17.73 -0.62 10.23
N SER A 32 -17.18 0.19 9.33
CA SER A 32 -16.70 -0.31 8.07
C SER A 32 -16.11 -1.65 8.43
N PRO A 33 -16.34 -2.73 7.72
CA PRO A 33 -15.33 -3.76 7.62
C PRO A 33 -14.15 -3.08 6.92
N ALA A 34 -13.58 -2.15 7.62
CA ALA A 34 -12.32 -1.59 7.34
C ALA A 34 -11.44 -2.80 7.26
N GLY A 35 -10.89 -3.10 6.09
CA GLY A 35 -9.96 -4.20 5.94
C GLY A 35 -9.06 -4.24 7.16
N THR A 36 -8.71 -5.43 7.60
CA THR A 36 -7.95 -5.66 8.83
C THR A 36 -6.82 -4.63 8.96
N PRO A 37 -6.56 -4.06 10.16
CA PRO A 37 -5.54 -3.01 10.34
C PRO A 37 -4.13 -3.58 10.22
N TYR A 38 -3.87 -4.41 9.21
CA TYR A 38 -2.68 -5.23 9.10
C TYR A 38 -1.91 -4.97 7.82
N GLY A 39 -0.59 -5.03 7.95
CA GLY A 39 0.35 -5.16 6.84
C GLY A 39 1.09 -6.49 6.92
N TYR A 40 1.56 -6.98 5.79
CA TYR A 40 2.26 -8.26 5.67
C TYR A 40 3.58 -8.07 4.96
N PHE A 41 4.63 -8.68 5.51
CA PHE A 41 5.97 -8.78 4.93
C PHE A 41 6.24 -10.26 4.62
N THR A 42 6.60 -10.56 3.38
CA THR A 42 6.54 -11.95 2.90
C THR A 42 7.77 -12.37 2.13
N GLY A 43 8.11 -13.67 2.17
CA GLY A 43 9.21 -14.25 1.43
C GLY A 43 10.58 -13.69 1.83
N GLY A 44 11.45 -13.54 0.85
CA GLY A 44 12.80 -12.98 1.03
C GLY A 44 13.86 -14.03 1.33
N ILE A 45 15.06 -13.57 1.70
CA ILE A 45 16.18 -14.39 2.13
C ILE A 45 16.38 -14.23 3.63
N VAL A 46 16.49 -15.35 4.33
CA VAL A 46 16.84 -15.44 5.74
C VAL A 46 18.36 -15.62 5.86
N PRO A 47 19.06 -14.93 6.80
CA PRO A 47 20.49 -15.15 7.04
C PRO A 47 20.83 -16.61 7.30
N GLY A 48 21.93 -17.09 6.73
CA GLY A 48 22.38 -18.49 6.88
C GLY A 48 21.62 -19.52 6.05
N SER A 49 20.57 -19.10 5.33
CA SER A 49 19.89 -19.94 4.34
C SER A 49 20.34 -19.56 2.93
N PRO A 50 20.76 -20.52 2.09
CA PRO A 50 21.14 -20.23 0.71
C PRO A 50 19.91 -20.02 -0.20
N SER A 51 18.71 -20.28 0.28
CA SER A 51 17.48 -20.31 -0.51
C SER A 51 16.48 -19.28 -0.04
N GLU A 52 15.55 -18.98 -0.92
CA GLU A 52 14.39 -18.15 -0.67
C GLU A 52 13.50 -18.77 0.41
N SER A 53 12.68 -17.95 1.05
CA SER A 53 11.72 -18.37 2.06
C SER A 53 10.28 -18.16 1.60
N SER A 54 9.35 -18.87 2.23
CA SER A 54 7.90 -18.69 2.06
C SER A 54 7.25 -17.99 3.25
N ILE A 55 8.05 -17.47 4.18
CA ILE A 55 7.52 -16.85 5.41
C ILE A 55 6.55 -15.71 5.11
N SER A 56 5.60 -15.52 6.01
CA SER A 56 4.72 -14.37 6.03
C SER A 56 4.64 -13.84 7.46
N GLN A 57 4.83 -12.54 7.63
CA GLN A 57 4.89 -11.88 8.93
C GLN A 57 3.95 -10.69 8.92
N ARG A 58 3.03 -10.64 9.88
CA ARG A 58 2.01 -9.60 9.98
C ARG A 58 2.38 -8.54 11.00
N ILE A 59 2.33 -7.28 10.61
CA ILE A 59 2.30 -6.15 11.53
C ILE A 59 0.86 -5.74 11.81
N ASP A 60 0.55 -5.46 13.06
CA ASP A 60 -0.69 -4.83 13.49
C ASP A 60 -0.44 -3.33 13.63
N TYR A 61 -1.14 -2.51 12.84
CA TYR A 61 -0.96 -1.05 12.86
C TYR A 61 -1.47 -0.40 14.15
N ASP A 62 -2.41 -1.05 14.85
CA ASP A 62 -2.93 -0.58 16.13
C ASP A 62 -2.02 -0.95 17.30
N SER A 63 -1.07 -1.88 17.08
CA SER A 63 -0.09 -2.36 18.08
C SER A 63 1.30 -2.51 17.47
N ASP A 64 1.80 -1.46 16.80
CA ASP A 64 3.00 -1.49 15.98
C ASP A 64 4.33 -1.54 16.75
N THR A 65 4.29 -1.59 18.06
CA THR A 65 5.48 -1.74 18.93
C THR A 65 5.81 -3.20 19.24
N THR A 66 4.90 -4.12 18.92
CA THR A 66 5.11 -5.56 19.12
C THR A 66 5.85 -6.19 17.94
N THR A 67 6.57 -7.29 18.19
CA THR A 67 7.15 -8.11 17.13
C THR A 67 6.05 -8.61 16.18
N THR A 68 6.33 -8.62 14.87
CA THR A 68 5.38 -9.13 13.88
C THR A 68 4.98 -10.58 14.17
N SER A 69 3.74 -10.93 13.86
CA SER A 69 3.20 -12.29 14.04
C SER A 69 3.45 -13.13 12.79
N PRO A 70 4.04 -14.33 12.90
CA PRO A 70 4.05 -15.30 11.81
C PRO A 70 2.63 -15.66 11.37
N LYS A 71 2.44 -15.79 10.05
CA LYS A 71 1.17 -16.13 9.42
C LYS A 71 1.33 -17.27 8.43
N GLY A 72 0.24 -17.66 7.76
CA GLY A 72 0.25 -18.69 6.75
C GLY A 72 1.30 -18.40 5.67
N PRO A 73 2.10 -19.42 5.26
CA PRO A 73 3.19 -19.20 4.32
C PRO A 73 2.69 -18.87 2.91
N LEU A 74 3.56 -18.34 2.09
CA LEU A 74 3.37 -18.31 0.65
C LEU A 74 3.27 -19.72 0.07
N SER A 75 2.68 -19.91 -1.09
CA SER A 75 2.53 -21.21 -1.75
C SER A 75 3.88 -21.82 -2.15
N ALA A 76 4.90 -20.98 -2.32
CA ALA A 76 6.28 -21.36 -2.62
C ALA A 76 7.25 -20.30 -2.06
N SER A 77 8.50 -20.75 -1.83
CA SER A 77 9.59 -19.84 -1.47
C SER A 77 9.89 -18.86 -2.60
N ARG A 78 10.09 -17.59 -2.27
CA ARG A 78 10.36 -16.52 -3.25
C ARG A 78 11.05 -15.31 -2.64
N ARG A 79 11.70 -14.53 -3.48
CA ARG A 79 12.33 -13.26 -3.13
C ARG A 79 12.21 -12.25 -4.26
N MET A 80 12.56 -11.00 -4.01
CA MET A 80 12.57 -9.91 -5.02
C MET A 80 11.20 -9.71 -5.70
N HIS A 81 10.13 -10.03 -5.00
CA HIS A 81 8.77 -9.82 -5.44
C HIS A 81 8.20 -8.53 -4.87
N SER A 82 7.13 -8.05 -5.46
CA SER A 82 6.39 -6.88 -4.99
C SER A 82 4.91 -7.19 -4.86
N GLY A 83 4.24 -6.42 -4.02
CA GLY A 83 2.85 -6.66 -3.68
C GLY A 83 1.95 -5.45 -3.88
N THR A 84 0.70 -5.73 -4.23
CA THR A 84 -0.44 -4.82 -4.25
C THR A 84 -1.69 -5.61 -3.95
N GLY A 85 -2.84 -4.99 -3.82
CA GLY A 85 -4.06 -5.73 -3.50
C GLY A 85 -5.27 -4.85 -3.34
N SER A 86 -6.36 -5.49 -2.92
CA SER A 86 -7.63 -4.88 -2.56
C SER A 86 -7.79 -4.80 -1.03
N ASN A 87 -8.97 -4.43 -0.56
CA ASN A 87 -9.32 -4.50 0.86
C ASN A 87 -9.41 -5.94 1.40
N SER A 88 -9.59 -6.93 0.53
CA SER A 88 -9.79 -8.34 0.92
C SER A 88 -8.58 -9.23 0.67
N TYR A 89 -7.80 -8.93 -0.36
CA TYR A 89 -6.72 -9.80 -0.83
C TYR A 89 -5.45 -9.03 -1.15
N GLY A 90 -4.31 -9.60 -0.74
CA GLY A 90 -2.98 -9.17 -1.19
C GLY A 90 -2.43 -10.10 -2.26
N TYR A 91 -1.82 -9.55 -3.31
CA TYR A 91 -1.19 -10.28 -4.41
C TYR A 91 0.28 -9.94 -4.50
N LEU A 92 1.11 -10.97 -4.56
CA LEU A 92 2.57 -10.89 -4.54
C LEU A 92 3.13 -11.57 -5.79
N ALA A 93 3.82 -10.83 -6.66
CA ALA A 93 4.32 -11.31 -7.94
C ALA A 93 5.68 -10.70 -8.31
N GLY A 94 6.31 -11.23 -9.38
CA GLY A 94 7.57 -10.72 -9.90
C GLY A 94 8.80 -11.15 -9.09
N GLN A 95 8.89 -12.42 -8.82
CA GLN A 95 9.84 -13.07 -7.91
C GLN A 95 10.97 -13.85 -8.60
N LEU A 96 11.97 -14.26 -7.81
CA LEU A 96 12.86 -15.38 -8.10
C LEU A 96 12.40 -16.63 -7.31
N PRO A 97 12.45 -17.84 -7.89
CA PRO A 97 12.73 -18.09 -9.32
C PRO A 97 11.69 -17.42 -10.25
N ASN A 98 12.13 -17.00 -11.43
CA ASN A 98 11.26 -16.27 -12.36
C ASN A 98 10.05 -17.12 -12.75
N ASN A 99 8.88 -16.55 -12.64
CA ASN A 99 7.64 -17.07 -13.19
C ASN A 99 6.58 -15.96 -13.28
N THR A 100 5.45 -16.24 -13.91
CA THR A 100 4.35 -15.29 -14.11
C THR A 100 3.27 -15.36 -13.03
N ASN A 101 3.42 -16.24 -12.05
CA ASN A 101 2.42 -16.45 -11.00
C ASN A 101 2.49 -15.40 -9.89
N ALA A 102 1.38 -15.23 -9.21
CA ALA A 102 1.31 -14.49 -7.94
C ALA A 102 0.81 -15.40 -6.81
N ASP A 103 1.15 -15.06 -5.57
CA ASP A 103 0.45 -15.58 -4.40
C ASP A 103 -0.61 -14.60 -3.97
N ARG A 104 -1.80 -15.11 -3.64
CA ARG A 104 -2.89 -14.37 -3.07
C ARG A 104 -3.04 -14.71 -1.59
N ILE A 105 -2.89 -13.70 -0.72
CA ILE A 105 -3.20 -13.78 0.70
C ILE A 105 -4.65 -13.33 0.90
N ASP A 106 -5.43 -14.13 1.61
CA ASP A 106 -6.76 -13.77 2.08
C ASP A 106 -6.63 -13.12 3.47
N TYR A 107 -6.94 -11.84 3.59
CA TYR A 107 -6.81 -11.12 4.85
C TYR A 107 -7.82 -11.57 5.92
N SER A 108 -8.92 -12.21 5.51
CA SER A 108 -9.90 -12.79 6.43
C SER A 108 -9.46 -14.14 7.00
N ASN A 109 -8.50 -14.80 6.33
CA ASN A 109 -7.95 -16.10 6.73
C ASN A 109 -6.43 -16.15 6.53
N ASP A 110 -5.72 -15.27 7.20
CA ASP A 110 -4.27 -15.06 7.03
C ASP A 110 -3.39 -16.15 7.65
N THR A 111 -3.99 -17.16 8.25
CA THR A 111 -3.28 -18.34 8.76
C THR A 111 -3.21 -19.48 7.74
N ALA A 112 -4.02 -19.42 6.68
CA ALA A 112 -3.95 -20.36 5.57
C ALA A 112 -2.74 -20.08 4.68
N THR A 113 -2.23 -21.11 4.01
CA THR A 113 -1.24 -20.96 2.94
C THR A 113 -1.83 -20.09 1.82
N ALA A 114 -1.04 -19.14 1.34
CA ALA A 114 -1.45 -18.26 0.22
C ALA A 114 -1.81 -19.10 -1.03
N THR A 115 -2.82 -18.66 -1.76
CA THR A 115 -3.28 -19.35 -2.97
C THR A 115 -2.45 -18.91 -4.17
N SER A 116 -1.82 -19.84 -4.87
CA SER A 116 -1.13 -19.53 -6.13
C SER A 116 -2.13 -19.19 -7.23
N LYS A 117 -1.89 -18.08 -7.93
CA LYS A 117 -2.63 -17.59 -9.10
C LYS A 117 -1.72 -17.63 -10.32
N ALA A 118 -2.12 -18.37 -11.36
CA ALA A 118 -1.30 -18.57 -12.53
C ALA A 118 -1.36 -17.37 -13.49
N SER A 119 -0.25 -17.13 -14.20
CA SER A 119 -0.16 -16.19 -15.32
C SER A 119 -0.58 -14.74 -15.00
N VAL A 120 -0.35 -14.27 -13.77
CA VAL A 120 -0.67 -12.88 -13.36
C VAL A 120 0.21 -11.86 -14.08
N LEU A 121 1.43 -12.23 -14.45
CA LEU A 121 2.35 -11.37 -15.20
C LEU A 121 2.42 -11.77 -16.67
N VAL A 122 2.61 -10.80 -17.54
CA VAL A 122 2.77 -11.00 -18.99
C VAL A 122 4.18 -11.40 -19.40
N ASP A 123 5.13 -11.36 -18.48
CA ASP A 123 6.53 -11.78 -18.66
C ASP A 123 7.16 -12.20 -17.34
N GLU A 124 8.23 -12.96 -17.43
CA GLU A 124 8.99 -13.46 -16.29
C GLU A 124 10.10 -12.46 -15.91
N ALA A 125 9.83 -11.62 -14.93
CA ALA A 125 10.86 -10.74 -14.37
C ALA A 125 10.68 -10.60 -12.86
N ASN A 126 11.79 -10.34 -12.17
CA ASN A 126 11.84 -10.07 -10.74
C ASN A 126 12.25 -8.61 -10.48
N ARG A 127 12.29 -8.17 -9.21
CA ARG A 127 12.65 -6.78 -8.82
C ARG A 127 11.74 -5.73 -9.43
N ARG A 128 10.46 -6.06 -9.53
CA ARG A 128 9.42 -5.16 -10.06
C ARG A 128 8.96 -4.17 -9.00
N GLY A 129 8.37 -3.04 -9.45
CA GLY A 129 7.46 -2.25 -8.65
C GLY A 129 6.02 -2.76 -8.81
N ALA A 130 5.19 -2.49 -7.80
CA ALA A 130 3.76 -2.79 -7.84
C ALA A 130 2.95 -1.57 -7.37
N VAL A 131 1.82 -1.34 -8.04
CA VAL A 131 0.83 -0.31 -7.70
C VAL A 131 -0.57 -0.88 -7.93
N GLY A 132 -1.61 -0.23 -7.43
CA GLY A 132 -2.97 -0.69 -7.68
C GLY A 132 -4.02 0.14 -6.96
N ASN A 133 -5.25 -0.22 -7.23
CA ASN A 133 -6.42 0.27 -6.52
C ASN A 133 -7.27 -0.91 -6.03
N ASN A 134 -8.51 -0.69 -5.65
CA ASN A 134 -9.36 -1.76 -5.13
C ASN A 134 -9.84 -2.77 -6.21
N SER A 135 -9.65 -2.46 -7.50
CA SER A 135 -10.09 -3.30 -8.62
C SER A 135 -8.95 -3.97 -9.36
N TYR A 136 -7.81 -3.30 -9.46
CA TYR A 136 -6.70 -3.73 -10.31
C TYR A 136 -5.35 -3.62 -9.63
N GLY A 137 -4.48 -4.61 -9.86
CA GLY A 137 -3.07 -4.58 -9.54
C GLY A 137 -2.22 -4.46 -10.79
N TYR A 138 -1.12 -3.71 -10.69
CA TYR A 138 -0.18 -3.46 -11.79
C TYR A 138 1.25 -3.74 -11.34
N TRP A 139 2.00 -4.46 -12.17
CA TRP A 139 3.43 -4.75 -11.96
C TRP A 139 4.23 -4.32 -13.16
N SER A 140 5.37 -3.67 -12.93
CA SER A 140 6.21 -3.19 -14.02
C SER A 140 7.69 -3.12 -13.66
N GLY A 141 8.53 -2.99 -14.69
CA GLY A 141 9.98 -3.04 -14.56
C GLY A 141 10.51 -4.44 -14.29
N GLY A 142 11.75 -4.54 -13.88
CA GLY A 142 12.34 -5.79 -13.41
C GLY A 142 13.51 -6.30 -14.25
N THR A 143 13.99 -7.48 -13.89
CA THR A 143 15.05 -8.25 -14.54
C THR A 143 14.51 -9.58 -15.04
N PRO A 144 14.67 -9.96 -16.34
CA PRO A 144 15.29 -9.19 -17.43
C PRO A 144 14.64 -7.82 -17.66
N ASN A 145 15.39 -6.89 -18.23
CA ASN A 145 14.94 -5.52 -18.43
C ASN A 145 13.66 -5.45 -19.24
N THR A 146 12.60 -4.93 -18.65
CA THR A 146 11.30 -4.77 -19.28
C THR A 146 10.67 -3.43 -18.91
N THR A 147 9.87 -2.88 -19.83
CA THR A 147 9.02 -1.72 -19.60
C THR A 147 7.55 -2.11 -19.49
N LYS A 148 7.21 -3.36 -19.77
CA LYS A 148 5.82 -3.84 -19.80
C LYS A 148 5.15 -3.64 -18.45
N ILE A 149 3.88 -3.22 -18.51
CA ILE A 149 2.99 -3.12 -17.35
C ILE A 149 1.98 -4.26 -17.45
N SER A 150 2.05 -5.20 -16.51
CA SER A 150 1.06 -6.27 -16.34
C SER A 150 -0.07 -5.78 -15.44
N ARG A 151 -1.32 -5.95 -15.84
CA ARG A 151 -2.49 -5.68 -15.00
C ARG A 151 -3.25 -6.96 -14.66
N LEU A 152 -3.57 -7.16 -13.41
CA LEU A 152 -4.50 -8.17 -12.90
C LEU A 152 -5.83 -7.51 -12.53
N ASP A 153 -6.93 -8.11 -12.99
CA ASP A 153 -8.28 -7.80 -12.53
C ASP A 153 -8.62 -8.67 -11.31
N TYR A 154 -8.82 -8.05 -10.13
CA TYR A 154 -9.11 -8.80 -8.91
C TYR A 154 -10.46 -9.50 -8.91
N SER A 155 -11.41 -9.03 -9.74
CA SER A 155 -12.72 -9.69 -9.90
C SER A 155 -12.61 -10.99 -10.70
N ASN A 156 -11.53 -11.14 -11.48
CA ASN A 156 -11.24 -12.33 -12.27
C ASN A 156 -9.75 -12.72 -12.16
N ASP A 157 -9.30 -13.00 -10.94
CA ASP A 157 -7.90 -13.31 -10.67
C ASP A 157 -7.43 -14.69 -11.16
N SER A 158 -8.31 -15.45 -11.79
CA SER A 158 -8.03 -16.69 -12.50
C SER A 158 -7.85 -16.49 -14.00
N GLY A 159 -8.24 -15.34 -14.54
CA GLY A 159 -8.15 -15.01 -15.98
C GLY A 159 -6.75 -14.61 -16.43
N GLY A 160 -5.80 -14.51 -15.52
CA GLY A 160 -4.44 -14.07 -15.82
C GLY A 160 -4.30 -12.56 -15.97
N GLY A 161 -3.05 -12.11 -16.08
CA GLY A 161 -2.71 -10.71 -16.31
C GLY A 161 -2.73 -10.32 -17.77
N VAL A 162 -3.04 -9.07 -18.03
CA VAL A 162 -3.04 -8.51 -19.38
C VAL A 162 -1.97 -7.42 -19.51
N LEU A 163 -1.36 -7.35 -20.71
CA LEU A 163 -0.45 -6.26 -21.04
C LEU A 163 -1.26 -4.96 -21.15
N LYS A 164 -0.82 -3.96 -20.41
CA LYS A 164 -1.26 -2.57 -20.51
C LYS A 164 -0.10 -1.72 -21.04
N GLY A 165 -0.03 -0.47 -20.79
CA GLY A 165 1.05 0.38 -21.26
C GLY A 165 2.47 -0.08 -20.92
N TYR A 166 3.40 0.84 -21.02
CA TYR A 166 4.81 0.64 -20.78
C TYR A 166 5.36 1.75 -19.88
N LEU A 167 6.39 1.46 -19.07
CA LEU A 167 7.20 2.54 -18.48
C LEU A 167 7.95 3.30 -19.57
N THR A 168 8.35 4.52 -19.28
CA THR A 168 9.15 5.35 -20.22
C THR A 168 10.53 4.76 -20.49
N GLN A 169 11.05 3.94 -19.57
CA GLN A 169 12.34 3.28 -19.70
C GLN A 169 12.43 2.01 -18.85
N THR A 170 13.34 1.10 -19.23
CA THR A 170 13.60 -0.12 -18.46
C THR A 170 14.26 0.20 -17.12
N ARG A 171 13.74 -0.40 -16.05
CA ARG A 171 14.25 -0.23 -14.69
C ARG A 171 13.97 -1.46 -13.84
N MET A 172 14.90 -1.77 -12.92
CA MET A 172 14.71 -2.81 -11.89
C MET A 172 15.01 -2.25 -10.51
N GLY A 173 14.46 -2.85 -9.46
CA GLY A 173 14.64 -2.38 -8.08
C GLY A 173 13.95 -1.04 -7.83
N LEU A 174 12.90 -0.74 -8.59
CA LEU A 174 11.98 0.38 -8.41
C LEU A 174 10.92 0.00 -7.40
N ALA A 175 10.23 0.99 -6.84
CA ALA A 175 9.07 0.77 -5.98
C ALA A 175 7.87 1.57 -6.47
N GLY A 176 6.68 1.10 -6.10
CA GLY A 176 5.43 1.74 -6.47
C GLY A 176 4.54 2.08 -5.29
N THR A 177 3.85 3.21 -5.38
CA THR A 177 2.74 3.61 -4.53
C THR A 177 1.79 4.50 -5.33
N GLY A 178 0.66 4.89 -4.78
CA GLY A 178 -0.30 5.70 -5.52
C GLY A 178 -1.57 5.96 -4.71
N ASN A 179 -2.60 6.37 -5.42
CA ASN A 179 -3.94 6.58 -4.86
C ASN A 179 -5.00 5.78 -5.66
N ALA A 180 -6.27 6.08 -5.47
CA ALA A 180 -7.36 5.38 -6.16
C ALA A 180 -7.36 5.57 -7.69
N SER A 181 -6.74 6.65 -8.21
CA SER A 181 -6.76 7.03 -9.61
C SER A 181 -5.44 6.78 -10.34
N TYR A 182 -4.32 6.89 -9.63
CA TYR A 182 -2.98 6.87 -10.22
C TYR A 182 -2.01 5.99 -9.45
N GLY A 183 -1.18 5.26 -10.20
CA GLY A 183 -0.03 4.55 -9.67
C GLY A 183 1.28 5.20 -10.13
N TYR A 184 2.24 5.31 -9.23
CA TYR A 184 3.54 5.93 -9.50
C TYR A 184 4.66 4.91 -9.26
N PHE A 185 5.51 4.73 -10.25
CA PHE A 185 6.70 3.89 -10.19
C PHE A 185 7.94 4.77 -10.09
N GLY A 186 8.64 4.72 -8.98
CA GLY A 186 9.78 5.60 -8.69
C GLY A 186 11.11 4.87 -8.51
N GLY A 187 12.19 5.52 -8.96
CA GLY A 187 13.56 5.01 -8.81
C GLY A 187 13.86 3.81 -9.70
N GLY A 188 14.82 2.99 -9.26
CA GLY A 188 15.30 1.82 -9.97
C GLY A 188 16.50 2.10 -10.86
N MET A 189 17.46 1.16 -10.93
CA MET A 189 18.71 1.28 -11.71
C MET A 189 19.46 2.60 -11.45
N SER A 190 19.54 3.01 -10.17
CA SER A 190 20.17 4.28 -9.78
C SER A 190 19.65 5.48 -10.58
N ARG A 191 18.32 5.61 -10.68
CA ARG A 191 17.64 6.71 -11.39
C ARG A 191 16.73 7.49 -10.44
N THR A 192 16.44 8.72 -10.83
CA THR A 192 15.45 9.59 -10.16
C THR A 192 14.06 9.50 -10.82
N THR A 193 13.95 8.83 -11.96
CA THR A 193 12.75 8.79 -12.79
C THR A 193 11.52 8.31 -12.02
N MET A 194 10.41 9.02 -12.27
CA MET A 194 9.07 8.68 -11.81
C MET A 194 8.14 8.54 -13.03
N ASP A 195 7.40 7.43 -13.11
CA ASP A 195 6.41 7.17 -14.13
C ASP A 195 5.03 7.02 -13.51
N ARG A 196 4.00 7.71 -14.04
CA ARG A 196 2.61 7.62 -13.59
C ARG A 196 1.76 6.81 -14.55
N VAL A 197 1.02 5.85 -14.02
CA VAL A 197 -0.06 5.13 -14.70
C VAL A 197 -1.40 5.72 -14.29
N ASP A 198 -2.23 6.06 -15.27
CA ASP A 198 -3.63 6.44 -15.05
C ASP A 198 -4.49 5.17 -15.12
N TYR A 199 -5.16 4.80 -14.03
CA TYR A 199 -5.97 3.57 -13.97
C TYR A 199 -7.24 3.65 -14.84
N SER A 200 -7.71 4.85 -15.17
CA SER A 200 -8.84 5.06 -16.08
C SER A 200 -8.45 4.93 -17.55
N ASN A 201 -7.16 5.10 -17.87
CA ASN A 201 -6.59 5.00 -19.20
C ASN A 201 -5.21 4.35 -19.15
N ASP A 202 -5.15 3.05 -18.87
CA ASP A 202 -3.92 2.30 -18.58
C ASP A 202 -3.22 1.70 -19.79
N THR A 203 -3.67 2.01 -21.01
CA THR A 203 -3.10 1.48 -22.25
C THR A 203 -1.93 2.29 -22.83
N PRO A 204 -1.84 3.62 -22.64
CA PRO A 204 -0.69 4.38 -23.11
C PRO A 204 0.58 4.08 -22.31
N THR A 205 1.72 4.50 -22.86
CA THR A 205 2.97 4.58 -22.08
C THR A 205 2.75 5.47 -20.87
N ALA A 206 3.27 5.07 -19.71
CA ALA A 206 3.20 5.82 -18.47
C ALA A 206 3.75 7.24 -18.64
N SER A 207 3.14 8.19 -17.97
CA SER A 207 3.50 9.60 -18.07
C SER A 207 4.67 9.92 -17.13
N PRO A 208 5.79 10.49 -17.63
CA PRO A 208 6.86 10.92 -16.75
C PRO A 208 6.39 12.04 -15.83
N LYS A 209 6.84 11.97 -14.56
CA LYS A 209 6.48 12.92 -13.50
C LYS A 209 7.72 13.45 -12.80
N GLY A 210 7.51 14.34 -11.83
CA GLY A 210 8.59 14.98 -11.11
C GLY A 210 9.52 13.94 -10.46
N PRO A 211 10.85 14.13 -10.58
CA PRO A 211 11.82 13.13 -10.18
C PRO A 211 11.96 13.04 -8.66
N LEU A 212 12.48 11.91 -8.17
CA LEU A 212 13.05 11.81 -6.83
C LEU A 212 14.21 12.81 -6.66
N THR A 213 14.51 13.20 -5.42
CA THR A 213 15.61 14.13 -5.13
C THR A 213 17.00 13.51 -5.39
N GLY A 214 17.09 12.19 -5.36
CA GLY A 214 18.31 11.44 -5.62
C GLY A 214 18.05 10.10 -6.32
N GLN A 215 19.09 9.59 -6.98
CA GLN A 215 19.06 8.29 -7.62
C GLN A 215 18.89 7.18 -6.58
N ARG A 216 18.05 6.15 -6.87
CA ARG A 216 17.77 5.07 -5.93
C ARG A 216 17.58 3.72 -6.62
N TYR A 217 18.05 2.67 -5.96
CA TYR A 217 17.93 1.27 -6.34
C TYR A 217 17.61 0.42 -5.12
N GLY A 218 16.64 -0.48 -5.22
CA GLY A 218 16.20 -1.28 -4.06
C GLY A 218 15.49 -0.42 -3.01
N VAL A 219 14.71 0.54 -3.47
CA VAL A 219 13.91 1.48 -2.69
C VAL A 219 12.60 0.83 -2.24
N GLY A 220 12.05 1.26 -1.09
CA GLY A 220 10.69 0.95 -0.65
C GLY A 220 9.76 2.15 -0.80
N ALA A 221 8.47 1.91 -1.10
CA ALA A 221 7.48 2.96 -1.25
C ALA A 221 6.17 2.64 -0.52
N ALA A 222 5.60 3.66 0.12
CA ALA A 222 4.29 3.65 0.74
C ALA A 222 3.65 5.04 0.60
N GLY A 223 2.36 5.17 0.87
CA GLY A 223 1.68 6.45 0.74
C GLY A 223 0.24 6.44 1.20
N ASN A 224 -0.41 7.58 1.04
CA ASN A 224 -1.83 7.77 1.32
C ASN A 224 -2.57 8.39 0.10
N ALA A 225 -3.76 8.93 0.31
CA ALA A 225 -4.56 9.51 -0.77
C ALA A 225 -3.89 10.71 -1.46
N ASN A 226 -3.03 11.44 -0.75
CA ASN A 226 -2.48 12.72 -1.21
C ASN A 226 -0.99 12.65 -1.55
N TYR A 227 -0.25 11.76 -0.90
CA TYR A 227 1.21 11.73 -0.97
C TYR A 227 1.76 10.32 -1.14
N GLY A 228 2.78 10.20 -1.98
CA GLY A 228 3.65 9.02 -2.06
C GLY A 228 5.01 9.30 -1.45
N TYR A 229 5.57 8.29 -0.78
CA TYR A 229 6.88 8.37 -0.12
C TYR A 229 7.77 7.25 -0.62
N TRP A 230 8.99 7.61 -1.01
CA TRP A 230 10.06 6.68 -1.39
C TRP A 230 11.23 6.86 -0.44
N ALA A 231 11.66 5.79 0.19
CA ALA A 231 12.74 5.87 1.16
C ALA A 231 13.74 4.72 1.03
N ALA A 232 14.92 4.92 1.59
CA ALA A 232 16.05 4.02 1.49
C ALA A 232 16.57 3.88 0.05
N GLY A 233 17.31 2.80 -0.24
CA GLY A 233 17.85 2.50 -1.55
C GLY A 233 19.34 2.85 -1.67
N TYR A 234 19.95 2.27 -2.69
CA TYR A 234 21.36 2.44 -2.99
C TYR A 234 21.54 3.48 -4.11
N PRO A 235 22.08 4.66 -3.87
CA PRO A 235 22.67 5.50 -4.89
C PRO A 235 24.12 5.05 -5.18
N GLU A 236 24.70 5.47 -6.29
CA GLU A 236 25.98 4.94 -6.80
C GLU A 236 27.15 4.99 -5.80
N ASN A 237 27.08 5.78 -4.71
CA ASN A 237 28.19 5.93 -3.76
C ASN A 237 27.81 5.94 -2.27
N THR A 238 26.53 5.96 -1.90
CA THR A 238 26.11 6.00 -0.49
C THR A 238 24.70 5.45 -0.32
N ILE A 239 24.51 4.52 0.61
CA ILE A 239 23.15 4.07 1.00
C ILE A 239 22.48 5.21 1.76
N GLY A 240 21.26 5.58 1.33
CA GLY A 240 20.57 6.75 1.85
C GLY A 240 19.54 6.44 2.94
N THR A 241 19.37 7.39 3.85
CA THR A 241 18.28 7.43 4.81
C THR A 241 17.12 8.32 4.34
N THR A 242 17.34 9.13 3.31
CA THR A 242 16.42 10.16 2.84
C THR A 242 15.05 9.59 2.44
N ILE A 243 14.02 10.31 2.80
CA ILE A 243 12.64 10.06 2.41
C ILE A 243 12.22 11.15 1.43
N ASP A 244 11.82 10.76 0.23
CA ASP A 244 11.26 11.65 -0.79
C ASP A 244 9.75 11.56 -0.78
N ARG A 245 9.07 12.71 -0.75
CA ARG A 245 7.61 12.83 -0.87
C ARG A 245 7.22 13.43 -2.20
N LEU A 246 6.34 12.75 -2.92
CA LEU A 246 5.59 13.29 -4.05
C LEU A 246 4.23 13.77 -3.58
N ASP A 247 3.86 14.99 -3.95
CA ASP A 247 2.49 15.48 -3.84
C ASP A 247 1.71 15.11 -5.12
N TYR A 248 0.64 14.32 -4.99
CA TYR A 248 -0.14 13.90 -6.15
C TYR A 248 -0.92 15.04 -6.81
N ALA A 249 -1.15 16.16 -6.09
CA ALA A 249 -1.81 17.34 -6.64
C ALA A 249 -0.87 18.17 -7.52
N SER A 250 0.45 18.06 -7.32
CA SER A 250 1.50 18.73 -8.11
C SER A 250 2.58 17.75 -8.55
N ASP A 251 2.17 16.67 -9.20
CA ASP A 251 3.03 15.52 -9.52
C ASP A 251 4.08 15.75 -10.61
N THR A 252 4.18 16.95 -11.14
CA THR A 252 5.24 17.37 -12.06
C THR A 252 6.45 18.00 -11.37
N ASP A 253 6.28 18.41 -10.12
CA ASP A 253 7.35 18.99 -9.33
C ASP A 253 8.32 17.92 -8.85
N THR A 254 9.59 18.30 -8.64
CA THR A 254 10.56 17.42 -7.97
C THR A 254 10.05 17.06 -6.58
N CYS A 255 10.18 15.77 -6.20
CA CYS A 255 9.84 15.34 -4.86
C CYS A 255 10.52 16.19 -3.79
N LEU A 256 9.85 16.36 -2.67
CA LEU A 256 10.40 17.07 -1.52
C LEU A 256 11.11 16.08 -0.59
N SER A 257 12.36 16.38 -0.24
CA SER A 257 13.05 15.67 0.83
C SER A 257 12.34 15.96 2.16
N LYS A 258 12.04 14.90 2.90
CA LYS A 258 11.36 14.93 4.20
C LYS A 258 12.28 14.41 5.30
N GLY A 259 11.73 13.90 6.39
CA GLY A 259 12.54 13.26 7.43
C GLY A 259 13.39 12.11 6.90
N ASN A 260 14.20 11.52 7.75
CA ASN A 260 15.08 10.42 7.39
C ASN A 260 14.65 9.12 8.08
N LEU A 261 14.99 7.98 7.50
CA LEU A 261 15.09 6.73 8.24
C LEU A 261 16.22 6.85 9.27
N THR A 262 16.19 6.04 10.32
CA THR A 262 17.24 6.06 11.36
C THR A 262 18.54 5.43 10.87
N GLU A 263 18.47 4.59 9.85
CA GLU A 263 19.61 3.84 9.33
C GLU A 263 19.61 3.74 7.81
N SER A 264 20.83 3.72 7.25
CA SER A 264 21.05 3.53 5.82
C SER A 264 20.82 2.08 5.42
N LYS A 265 19.85 1.83 4.53
CA LYS A 265 19.50 0.48 4.09
C LYS A 265 18.97 0.45 2.66
N TYR A 266 19.03 -0.72 2.03
CA TYR A 266 18.49 -0.97 0.70
C TYR A 266 17.92 -2.37 0.59
N TRP A 267 17.20 -2.67 -0.50
CA TRP A 267 16.36 -3.88 -0.62
C TRP A 267 15.33 -3.97 0.51
N VAL A 268 14.82 -2.83 0.91
CA VAL A 268 13.71 -2.70 1.85
C VAL A 268 12.39 -2.85 1.10
N THR A 269 11.37 -3.23 1.84
CA THR A 269 9.99 -3.12 1.37
C THR A 269 9.21 -2.16 2.26
N ALA A 270 8.08 -1.67 1.75
CA ALA A 270 7.22 -0.82 2.55
C ALA A 270 5.75 -1.18 2.39
N THR A 271 4.99 -0.90 3.44
CA THR A 271 3.54 -1.03 3.50
C THR A 271 2.99 0.05 4.42
N GLY A 272 1.69 0.16 4.59
CA GLY A 272 1.15 1.17 5.49
C GLY A 272 -0.37 1.28 5.44
N ASN A 273 -0.85 2.37 6.01
CA ASN A 273 -2.24 2.80 5.99
C ASN A 273 -2.33 4.30 5.61
N GLN A 274 -3.48 4.92 5.80
CA GLN A 274 -3.66 6.34 5.45
C GLN A 274 -2.89 7.32 6.34
N SER A 275 -2.44 6.89 7.52
CA SER A 275 -1.74 7.74 8.49
C SER A 275 -0.24 7.46 8.57
N TYR A 276 0.17 6.23 8.31
CA TYR A 276 1.54 5.77 8.55
C TYR A 276 2.07 4.89 7.42
N GLY A 277 3.36 5.07 7.10
CA GLY A 277 4.14 4.17 6.27
C GLY A 277 5.18 3.42 7.10
N TYR A 278 5.43 2.16 6.77
CA TYR A 278 6.36 1.27 7.48
C TYR A 278 7.36 0.69 6.51
N TRP A 279 8.66 0.95 6.75
CA TRP A 279 9.79 0.40 5.98
C TRP A 279 10.45 -0.70 6.79
N ALA A 280 10.56 -1.89 6.22
CA ALA A 280 10.97 -3.08 6.95
C ALA A 280 12.05 -3.89 6.22
N GLY A 281 12.88 -4.57 7.00
CA GLY A 281 13.91 -5.48 6.53
C GLY A 281 14.98 -4.79 5.68
N GLY A 282 15.61 -5.55 4.80
CA GLY A 282 16.65 -5.05 3.91
C GLY A 282 18.07 -5.37 4.36
N ARG A 283 19.02 -4.71 3.72
CA ARG A 283 20.45 -4.75 4.06
C ARG A 283 20.89 -3.41 4.62
N GLU A 284 21.46 -3.42 5.79
CA GLU A 284 22.12 -2.28 6.41
C GLU A 284 23.60 -2.27 6.04
N GLN A 285 24.14 -1.10 5.78
CA GLN A 285 25.57 -0.88 5.62
C GLN A 285 26.09 -0.18 6.88
N HIS A 286 27.06 -0.80 7.55
CA HIS A 286 27.60 -0.25 8.79
C HIS A 286 28.67 0.82 8.55
N ASP A 287 29.48 0.64 7.51
CA ASP A 287 30.51 1.60 7.11
C ASP A 287 30.39 1.99 5.63
N PRO A 288 30.30 3.29 5.28
CA PRO A 288 30.32 3.75 3.90
C PRO A 288 31.63 3.31 3.22
N GLY A 289 31.50 2.59 2.10
CA GLY A 289 32.65 2.10 1.33
C GLY A 289 33.17 0.72 1.71
N GLN A 290 32.64 0.09 2.75
CA GLN A 290 32.95 -1.30 3.11
C GLN A 290 31.87 -2.24 2.55
N SER A 291 32.27 -3.49 2.28
CA SER A 291 31.35 -4.56 1.89
C SER A 291 30.69 -5.25 3.11
N ASP A 292 30.72 -4.61 4.27
CA ASP A 292 30.14 -5.14 5.49
C ASP A 292 28.62 -4.80 5.54
N PHE A 293 27.82 -5.81 5.27
CA PHE A 293 26.35 -5.69 5.27
C PHE A 293 25.77 -6.70 6.24
N SER A 294 24.83 -6.25 7.05
CA SER A 294 23.97 -7.13 7.81
C SER A 294 22.52 -7.10 7.29
N TYR A 295 21.78 -8.12 7.58
CA TYR A 295 20.32 -8.13 7.35
C TYR A 295 19.64 -7.60 8.61
N THR A 296 18.52 -6.91 8.43
CA THR A 296 17.84 -6.27 9.55
C THR A 296 16.41 -6.78 9.74
N SER A 297 15.98 -6.86 11.00
CA SER A 297 14.58 -7.05 11.35
C SER A 297 13.85 -5.74 11.63
N LYS A 298 14.54 -4.61 11.54
CA LYS A 298 13.97 -3.30 11.91
C LYS A 298 12.80 -2.91 11.04
N ILE A 299 11.78 -2.38 11.69
CA ILE A 299 10.66 -1.67 11.06
C ILE A 299 10.73 -0.23 11.52
N GLU A 300 10.65 0.71 10.59
CA GLU A 300 10.64 2.15 10.85
C GLU A 300 9.36 2.75 10.30
N ARG A 301 8.68 3.54 11.13
CA ARG A 301 7.41 4.19 10.81
C ARG A 301 7.60 5.67 10.52
N ILE A 302 7.01 6.12 9.43
CA ILE A 302 6.82 7.53 9.09
C ILE A 302 5.39 7.91 9.44
N ASP A 303 5.23 9.02 10.16
CA ASP A 303 3.94 9.66 10.39
C ASP A 303 3.69 10.68 9.27
N TYR A 304 2.67 10.46 8.45
CA TYR A 304 2.37 11.34 7.32
C TYR A 304 1.88 12.73 7.76
N SER A 305 1.38 12.86 8.99
CA SER A 305 1.00 14.17 9.56
C SER A 305 2.21 14.98 10.05
N ASN A 306 3.36 14.31 10.28
CA ASN A 306 4.62 14.92 10.71
C ASN A 306 5.80 14.31 9.95
N ASP A 307 5.79 14.42 8.63
CA ASP A 307 6.73 13.76 7.73
C ASP A 307 8.12 14.41 7.66
N THR A 308 8.34 15.48 8.40
CA THR A 308 9.67 16.11 8.58
C THR A 308 10.47 15.50 9.72
N ALA A 309 9.82 14.77 10.61
CA ALA A 309 10.48 14.07 11.70
C ALA A 309 11.24 12.83 11.17
N THR A 310 12.31 12.46 11.87
CA THR A 310 12.98 11.17 11.66
C THR A 310 11.99 10.03 11.91
N ALA A 311 12.05 9.00 11.08
CA ALA A 311 11.21 7.81 11.25
C ALA A 311 11.39 7.18 12.63
N SER A 312 10.31 6.65 13.16
CA SER A 312 10.28 6.06 14.50
C SER A 312 10.46 4.54 14.42
N PRO A 313 11.45 3.95 15.10
CA PRO A 313 11.57 2.50 15.20
C PRO A 313 10.32 1.87 15.83
N LYS A 314 9.91 0.73 15.30
CA LYS A 314 8.75 -0.03 15.75
C LYS A 314 9.13 -1.47 16.10
N GLY A 315 8.15 -2.29 16.47
CA GLY A 315 8.37 -3.69 16.78
C GLY A 315 9.01 -4.42 15.59
N PRO A 316 10.03 -5.28 15.82
CA PRO A 316 10.80 -5.87 14.74
C PRO A 316 10.01 -6.94 13.97
N LEU A 317 10.50 -7.28 12.79
CA LEU A 317 10.15 -8.52 12.13
C LEU A 317 10.53 -9.71 13.03
N ALA A 318 9.65 -10.71 13.11
CA ALA A 318 9.93 -11.95 13.88
C ALA A 318 11.12 -12.73 13.28
N VAL A 319 11.33 -12.59 11.98
CA VAL A 319 12.46 -13.19 11.25
C VAL A 319 13.17 -12.10 10.46
N VAL A 320 14.49 -12.02 10.60
CA VAL A 320 15.36 -11.12 9.82
C VAL A 320 15.31 -11.54 8.35
N VAL A 321 15.04 -10.59 7.45
CA VAL A 321 14.91 -10.88 6.01
C VAL A 321 15.31 -9.69 5.15
N ARG A 322 15.72 -9.98 3.91
CA ARG A 322 15.88 -9.00 2.83
C ARG A 322 15.14 -9.42 1.56
N GLU A 323 14.96 -8.51 0.63
CA GLU A 323 14.33 -8.79 -0.68
C GLU A 323 12.90 -9.34 -0.54
N VAL A 324 12.19 -8.81 0.42
CA VAL A 324 10.81 -9.18 0.77
C VAL A 324 9.79 -8.40 -0.06
N GLY A 325 8.60 -8.97 -0.24
CA GLY A 325 7.44 -8.23 -0.72
C GLY A 325 6.54 -7.77 0.44
N ALA A 326 5.69 -6.79 0.20
CA ALA A 326 4.73 -6.35 1.19
C ALA A 326 3.37 -6.06 0.56
N VAL A 327 2.32 -6.28 1.35
CA VAL A 327 0.93 -5.96 1.02
C VAL A 327 0.18 -5.46 2.25
N SER A 328 -0.88 -4.71 2.04
CA SER A 328 -1.81 -4.26 3.08
C SER A 328 -3.17 -3.95 2.49
N SER A 329 -4.22 -4.25 3.23
CA SER A 329 -5.58 -3.82 2.88
C SER A 329 -5.79 -2.31 3.02
N ARG A 330 -4.83 -1.60 3.59
CA ARG A 330 -4.88 -0.16 3.90
C ARG A 330 -3.89 0.68 3.11
N ALA A 331 -3.01 0.05 2.31
CA ALA A 331 -2.02 0.75 1.49
C ALA A 331 -2.65 1.39 0.25
N ASN A 332 -1.89 2.30 -0.39
CA ASN A 332 -2.21 2.95 -1.67
C ASN A 332 -3.55 3.68 -1.70
N ALA A 333 -3.96 4.26 -0.57
CA ALA A 333 -5.20 5.03 -0.47
C ALA A 333 -6.43 4.26 -0.96
N ILE A 334 -6.42 2.93 -0.87
CA ILE A 334 -7.59 2.12 -1.18
C ILE A 334 -8.73 2.59 -0.28
N PRO A 335 -9.86 3.09 -0.83
CA PRO A 335 -10.97 3.52 -0.01
C PRO A 335 -11.42 2.37 0.87
N THR A 336 -11.49 2.57 2.18
CA THR A 336 -12.21 1.64 3.05
C THR A 336 -13.67 1.65 2.62
N ALA A 337 -14.26 0.49 2.35
CA ALA A 337 -15.68 0.42 2.07
C ALA A 337 -16.45 1.11 3.20
N GLY A 338 -17.13 2.21 2.90
CA GLY A 338 -17.88 2.98 3.90
C GLY A 338 -17.17 4.21 4.48
N SER A 339 -15.98 4.61 4.02
CA SER A 339 -15.53 5.98 4.32
C SER A 339 -16.50 6.96 3.66
N PRO A 340 -17.36 7.66 4.42
CA PRO A 340 -18.15 8.73 3.82
C PRO A 340 -17.14 9.75 3.29
N SER A 341 -17.35 10.22 2.06
CA SER A 341 -16.69 11.44 1.62
C SER A 341 -16.93 12.45 2.76
N THR A 342 -15.85 12.91 3.40
CA THR A 342 -15.94 14.00 4.36
C THR A 342 -16.37 15.23 3.59
N ARG A 343 -17.66 15.37 3.38
CA ARG A 343 -18.24 16.67 3.08
C ARG A 343 -18.08 17.44 4.37
N SER A 344 -17.16 18.39 4.40
CA SER A 344 -17.09 19.36 5.48
C SER A 344 -18.43 20.07 5.53
N VAL A 345 -19.29 19.61 6.43
CA VAL A 345 -20.46 20.40 6.82
C VAL A 345 -19.90 21.48 7.72
N THR A 346 -19.66 22.65 7.16
CA THR A 346 -19.39 23.81 7.99
C THR A 346 -20.66 24.04 8.80
N GLN A 347 -20.63 23.63 10.06
CA GLN A 347 -21.70 23.93 10.99
C GLN A 347 -21.61 25.43 11.28
N THR A 348 -22.35 26.23 10.51
CA THR A 348 -22.67 27.57 10.96
C THR A 348 -23.55 27.42 12.18
N ASN A 349 -23.13 28.00 13.32
CA ASN A 349 -23.89 28.03 14.55
C ASN A 349 -25.31 28.56 14.28
N GLY A 350 -26.22 27.64 13.96
CA GLY A 350 -27.64 27.92 13.90
C GLY A 350 -28.23 27.78 15.31
N THR A 351 -29.17 28.66 15.63
CA THR A 351 -29.94 28.57 16.88
C THR A 351 -30.60 27.18 17.00
N PRO A 352 -30.74 26.64 18.22
CA PRO A 352 -31.19 25.25 18.45
C PRO A 352 -32.72 25.08 18.29
N TYR A 353 -33.26 25.48 17.13
CA TYR A 353 -34.65 25.29 16.83
C TYR A 353 -34.81 24.33 15.65
N GLY A 354 -35.42 23.16 15.91
CA GLY A 354 -35.87 22.28 14.86
C GLY A 354 -37.25 22.72 14.35
N TYR A 355 -37.40 22.84 13.05
CA TYR A 355 -38.69 23.10 12.42
C TYR A 355 -39.29 21.79 11.93
N TRP A 356 -40.52 21.48 12.39
CA TRP A 356 -41.33 20.42 11.84
C TRP A 356 -42.14 20.96 10.65
N MET A 357 -41.87 20.46 9.48
CA MET A 357 -42.77 20.68 8.34
C MET A 357 -43.78 19.52 8.33
N GLY A 358 -44.99 19.81 8.71
CA GLY A 358 -46.12 18.87 8.64
C GLY A 358 -46.47 18.59 7.20
N GLY A 359 -46.43 17.32 6.80
CA GLY A 359 -47.04 16.90 5.54
C GLY A 359 -48.56 16.97 5.65
N ALA A 360 -49.22 17.46 4.62
CA ALA A 360 -50.68 17.45 4.52
C ALA A 360 -51.18 15.99 4.55
N ASN A 361 -52.14 15.72 5.40
CA ASN A 361 -52.87 14.44 5.42
C ASN A 361 -53.91 14.48 4.28
N PRO A 362 -53.84 13.63 3.25
CA PRO A 362 -54.80 13.66 2.15
C PRO A 362 -56.16 13.03 2.45
N ASP A 363 -56.38 12.52 3.64
CA ASP A 363 -57.62 11.84 3.98
C ASP A 363 -58.48 12.64 4.99
N LYS A 364 -59.00 13.78 4.57
CA LYS A 364 -60.24 14.37 5.11
C LYS A 364 -60.93 15.18 4.03
N SER A 365 -61.79 14.53 3.28
CA SER A 365 -62.96 15.15 2.69
C SER A 365 -64.16 14.71 3.46
#